data_183d7aea64d70f29e86c7f6ac18744d2
#
_entry.id   183d7aea64d70f29e86c7f6ac18744d2
#
_cell.length_a   1.000
_cell.length_b   1.000
_cell.length_c   1.000
_cell.angle_alpha   90.00
_cell.angle_beta   90.00
_cell.angle_gamma   90.00
#
_symmetry.space_group_name_H-M   'P 1'
#
loop_
_entity.id
_entity.type
_entity.pdbx_description
1 polymer ?
#
loop_
_entity_poly.entity_id
_entity_poly.type
_entity_poly.pdbx_seq_one_letter_code
_entity_poly.pdbx_strand_id
1 'polypeptide(L)'
;MAAATAEAKTSALPRLKAQYRSEIIPALTEQFGYTNPHQVPGIVKVVVNTGVGEAAKDSKVMEGAIKDLTAITGQKPVVTLAKVSIAQFKLREGMPIGAHVTLRGNRAWEFLDRLINLALPRIRDFRGLSDRQFDGNGNYTFGITEQSVFHEINQDNIS
;
A
#
# COMPACT_ATOMS: atom_id res chain seq x y z
N MET A 1 -6.67 45.05 9.32
CA MET A 1 -6.30 43.74 9.88
C MET A 1 -7.21 42.69 9.28
N ALA A 2 -6.73 41.99 8.26
CA ALA A 2 -7.47 40.97 7.56
C ALA A 2 -7.19 39.62 8.24
N ALA A 3 -8.20 39.04 8.87
CA ALA A 3 -8.15 37.69 9.39
C ALA A 3 -8.16 36.75 8.18
N ALA A 4 -7.04 36.11 7.92
CA ALA A 4 -6.95 35.02 6.96
C ALA A 4 -7.76 33.84 7.51
N THR A 5 -8.96 33.67 6.96
CA THR A 5 -9.79 32.48 7.17
C THR A 5 -9.04 31.28 6.60
N ALA A 6 -8.45 30.48 7.46
CA ALA A 6 -7.92 29.18 7.07
C ALA A 6 -9.11 28.31 6.64
N GLU A 7 -9.34 28.24 5.35
CA GLU A 7 -10.25 27.24 4.76
C GLU A 7 -9.70 25.86 5.12
N ALA A 8 -10.29 25.25 6.14
CA ALA A 8 -10.11 23.85 6.41
C ALA A 8 -10.60 23.10 5.15
N LYS A 9 -9.65 22.62 4.33
CA LYS A 9 -9.95 21.67 3.26
C LYS A 9 -10.66 20.48 3.90
N THR A 10 -11.96 20.50 3.84
CA THR A 10 -12.80 19.34 4.13
C THR A 10 -12.44 18.33 3.05
N SER A 11 -11.48 17.46 3.33
CA SER A 11 -11.12 16.40 2.40
C SER A 11 -12.37 15.55 2.22
N ALA A 12 -12.93 15.56 1.02
CA ALA A 12 -14.07 14.74 0.68
C ALA A 12 -13.76 13.29 1.07
N LEU A 13 -14.75 12.60 1.63
CA LEU A 13 -14.57 11.21 2.05
C LEU A 13 -14.17 10.37 0.82
N PRO A 14 -13.11 9.52 0.89
CA PRO A 14 -12.73 8.68 -0.23
C PRO A 14 -13.92 7.84 -0.73
N ARG A 15 -14.09 7.73 -2.04
CA ARG A 15 -15.22 7.05 -2.70
C ARG A 15 -15.43 5.63 -2.13
N LEU A 16 -14.36 4.83 -2.10
CA LEU A 16 -14.43 3.45 -1.59
C LEU A 16 -14.80 3.39 -0.10
N LYS A 17 -14.38 4.37 0.69
CA LYS A 17 -14.77 4.46 2.11
C LYS A 17 -16.23 4.85 2.28
N ALA A 18 -16.75 5.72 1.42
CA ALA A 18 -18.17 6.05 1.42
C ALA A 18 -19.01 4.82 1.06
N GLN A 19 -18.63 4.10 0.00
CA GLN A 19 -19.28 2.86 -0.41
C GLN A 19 -19.22 1.78 0.68
N TYR A 20 -18.09 1.63 1.35
CA TYR A 20 -17.95 0.71 2.48
C TYR A 20 -18.99 1.00 3.58
N ARG A 21 -19.20 2.27 3.91
CA ARG A 21 -20.15 2.65 4.97
C ARG A 21 -21.61 2.51 4.55
N SER A 22 -21.96 2.85 3.30
CA SER A 22 -23.35 2.87 2.83
C SER A 22 -23.85 1.51 2.36
N GLU A 23 -23.01 0.68 1.78
CA GLU A 23 -23.39 -0.55 1.11
C GLU A 23 -22.79 -1.80 1.76
N ILE A 24 -21.47 -1.80 2.02
CA ILE A 24 -20.76 -3.01 2.43
C ILE A 24 -21.05 -3.37 3.88
N ILE A 25 -21.05 -2.40 4.80
CA ILE A 25 -21.38 -2.67 6.21
C ILE A 25 -22.78 -3.29 6.36
N PRO A 26 -23.86 -2.73 5.80
CA PRO A 26 -25.18 -3.34 5.88
C PRO A 26 -25.23 -4.74 5.26
N ALA A 27 -24.63 -4.93 4.08
CA ALA A 27 -24.59 -6.23 3.41
C ALA A 27 -23.88 -7.31 4.24
N LEU A 28 -22.73 -6.97 4.83
CA LEU A 28 -22.00 -7.90 5.71
C LEU A 28 -22.77 -8.19 7.00
N THR A 29 -23.45 -7.21 7.55
CA THR A 29 -24.28 -7.37 8.76
C THR A 29 -25.45 -8.32 8.50
N GLU A 30 -26.10 -8.21 7.36
CA GLU A 30 -27.17 -9.10 6.95
C GLU A 30 -26.67 -10.52 6.66
N GLN A 31 -25.57 -10.63 5.89
CA GLN A 31 -25.03 -11.92 5.47
C GLN A 31 -24.52 -12.76 6.64
N PHE A 32 -23.85 -12.14 7.61
CA PHE A 32 -23.22 -12.84 8.75
C PHE A 32 -23.99 -12.71 10.06
N GLY A 33 -25.11 -11.97 10.10
CA GLY A 33 -25.94 -11.80 11.28
C GLY A 33 -25.26 -11.08 12.43
N TYR A 34 -24.40 -10.07 12.13
CA TYR A 34 -23.72 -9.31 13.16
C TYR A 34 -24.70 -8.45 13.98
N THR A 35 -24.65 -8.60 15.29
CA THR A 35 -25.49 -7.81 16.23
C THR A 35 -24.81 -6.52 16.69
N ASN A 36 -23.46 -6.48 16.63
CA ASN A 36 -22.68 -5.33 17.04
C ASN A 36 -21.95 -4.72 15.83
N PRO A 37 -22.04 -3.40 15.58
CA PRO A 37 -21.32 -2.73 14.52
C PRO A 37 -19.79 -2.93 14.55
N HIS A 38 -19.22 -3.17 15.73
CA HIS A 38 -17.80 -3.42 15.91
C HIS A 38 -17.34 -4.82 15.50
N GLN A 39 -18.26 -5.74 15.21
CA GLN A 39 -17.96 -7.07 14.68
C GLN A 39 -17.68 -7.03 13.17
N VAL A 40 -18.17 -6.01 12.47
CA VAL A 40 -17.99 -5.89 11.02
C VAL A 40 -16.51 -5.69 10.70
N PRO A 41 -15.91 -6.55 9.83
CA PRO A 41 -14.50 -6.43 9.46
C PRO A 41 -14.24 -5.13 8.70
N GLY A 42 -13.16 -4.46 9.03
CA GLY A 42 -12.75 -3.21 8.41
C GLY A 42 -11.26 -3.16 8.10
N ILE A 43 -10.87 -2.24 7.23
CA ILE A 43 -9.48 -2.05 6.86
C ILE A 43 -8.78 -1.19 7.92
N VAL A 44 -7.82 -1.78 8.62
CA VAL A 44 -7.04 -1.11 9.67
C VAL A 44 -5.85 -0.36 9.06
N LYS A 45 -5.11 -1.00 8.18
CA LYS A 45 -3.92 -0.44 7.50
C LYS A 45 -3.65 -1.16 6.19
N VAL A 46 -2.96 -0.47 5.30
CA VAL A 46 -2.34 -1.05 4.10
C VAL A 46 -0.84 -0.83 4.19
N VAL A 47 -0.07 -1.88 4.00
CA VAL A 47 1.39 -1.82 3.98
C VAL A 47 1.85 -2.12 2.56
N VAL A 48 2.54 -1.17 1.96
CA VAL A 48 3.20 -1.34 0.66
C VAL A 48 4.69 -1.53 0.92
N ASN A 49 5.23 -2.67 0.51
CA ASN A 49 6.62 -3.03 0.73
C ASN A 49 7.31 -3.33 -0.59
N THR A 50 8.58 -2.96 -0.69
CA THR A 50 9.47 -3.38 -1.77
C THR A 50 10.76 -3.92 -1.19
N GLY A 51 11.15 -5.13 -1.65
CA GLY A 51 12.42 -5.73 -1.32
C GLY A 51 13.43 -5.38 -2.41
N VAL A 52 14.53 -4.73 -2.03
CA VAL A 52 15.60 -4.32 -2.95
C VAL A 52 16.90 -4.96 -2.50
N GLY A 53 17.09 -6.25 -2.81
CA GLY A 53 18.29 -7.01 -2.42
C GLY A 53 19.57 -6.45 -3.02
N GLU A 54 19.49 -5.83 -4.19
CA GLU A 54 20.62 -5.20 -4.88
C GLU A 54 21.07 -3.89 -4.23
N ALA A 55 20.24 -3.25 -3.45
CA ALA A 55 20.54 -2.01 -2.73
C ALA A 55 21.69 -2.17 -1.72
N ALA A 56 21.99 -3.39 -1.28
CA ALA A 56 23.16 -3.67 -0.46
C ALA A 56 24.47 -3.41 -1.22
N LYS A 57 24.44 -3.42 -2.57
CA LYS A 57 25.61 -3.16 -3.42
C LYS A 57 25.59 -1.76 -4.03
N ASP A 58 24.41 -1.25 -4.35
CA ASP A 58 24.22 0.05 -4.99
C ASP A 58 23.11 0.86 -4.31
N SER A 59 23.49 1.95 -3.67
CA SER A 59 22.55 2.84 -2.99
C SER A 59 21.59 3.58 -3.93
N LYS A 60 21.95 3.73 -5.23
CA LYS A 60 21.08 4.40 -6.21
C LYS A 60 19.80 3.63 -6.45
N VAL A 61 19.86 2.30 -6.44
CA VAL A 61 18.68 1.44 -6.59
C VAL A 61 17.70 1.66 -5.43
N MET A 62 18.22 1.86 -4.22
CA MET A 62 17.38 2.21 -3.07
C MET A 62 16.73 3.59 -3.21
N GLU A 63 17.46 4.58 -3.71
CA GLU A 63 16.90 5.91 -3.95
C GLU A 63 15.78 5.88 -5.00
N GLY A 64 15.95 5.07 -6.07
CA GLY A 64 14.90 4.80 -7.06
C GLY A 64 13.66 4.21 -6.42
N ALA A 65 13.80 3.14 -5.64
CA ALA A 65 12.69 2.49 -4.93
C ALA A 65 11.97 3.43 -3.95
N ILE A 66 12.70 4.33 -3.27
CA ILE A 66 12.12 5.35 -2.39
C ILE A 66 11.29 6.35 -3.18
N LYS A 67 11.78 6.80 -4.34
CA LYS A 67 11.04 7.72 -5.22
C LYS A 67 9.76 7.07 -5.73
N ASP A 68 9.84 5.84 -6.21
CA ASP A 68 8.69 5.10 -6.74
C ASP A 68 7.63 4.87 -5.67
N LEU A 69 8.01 4.37 -4.50
CA LEU A 69 7.08 4.21 -3.38
C LEU A 69 6.46 5.54 -2.94
N THR A 70 7.24 6.63 -2.97
CA THR A 70 6.72 7.96 -2.62
C THR A 70 5.70 8.43 -3.66
N ALA A 71 5.97 8.21 -4.95
CA ALA A 71 5.04 8.55 -6.03
C ALA A 71 3.73 7.76 -5.92
N ILE A 72 3.82 6.43 -5.71
CA ILE A 72 2.65 5.54 -5.60
C ILE A 72 1.80 5.85 -4.37
N THR A 73 2.44 6.05 -3.21
CA THR A 73 1.72 6.14 -1.92
C THR A 73 1.44 7.56 -1.45
N GLY A 74 2.14 8.55 -2.02
CA GLY A 74 2.09 9.94 -1.57
C GLY A 74 2.69 10.16 -0.17
N GLN A 75 3.47 9.19 0.35
CA GLN A 75 4.08 9.24 1.66
C GLN A 75 5.54 8.74 1.59
N LYS A 76 6.45 9.41 2.31
CA LYS A 76 7.85 8.99 2.37
C LYS A 76 7.98 7.60 3.00
N PRO A 77 8.63 6.64 2.33
CA PRO A 77 8.83 5.30 2.85
C PRO A 77 9.89 5.27 3.98
N VAL A 78 9.79 4.22 4.78
CA VAL A 78 10.80 3.87 5.79
C VAL A 78 11.72 2.83 5.18
N VAL A 79 13.03 3.08 5.22
CA VAL A 79 14.06 2.14 4.77
C VAL A 79 14.21 1.02 5.78
N THR A 80 14.21 -0.21 5.31
CA THR A 80 14.39 -1.40 6.14
C THR A 80 15.85 -1.83 6.09
N LEU A 81 16.47 -1.96 7.26
CA LEU A 81 17.85 -2.37 7.41
C LEU A 81 17.95 -3.87 7.74
N ALA A 82 19.03 -4.48 7.30
CA ALA A 82 19.34 -5.87 7.63
C ALA A 82 19.61 -6.03 9.14
N LYS A 83 18.98 -7.03 9.75
CA LYS A 83 19.14 -7.34 11.18
C LYS A 83 20.29 -8.28 11.48
N VAL A 84 20.73 -9.05 10.47
CA VAL A 84 21.75 -10.10 10.59
C VAL A 84 22.67 -10.07 9.39
N SER A 85 23.96 -10.32 9.61
CA SER A 85 24.94 -10.46 8.55
C SER A 85 24.91 -11.86 7.95
N ILE A 86 24.79 -11.96 6.61
CA ILE A 86 24.76 -13.25 5.88
C ILE A 86 25.82 -13.19 4.77
N ALA A 87 26.90 -13.94 4.95
CA ALA A 87 28.05 -13.93 4.02
C ALA A 87 27.67 -14.39 2.61
N GLN A 88 26.78 -15.37 2.48
CA GLN A 88 26.32 -15.92 1.20
C GLN A 88 25.67 -14.87 0.31
N PHE A 89 24.93 -13.93 0.90
CA PHE A 89 24.28 -12.81 0.20
C PHE A 89 25.12 -11.53 0.18
N LYS A 90 26.35 -11.57 0.70
CA LYS A 90 27.22 -10.39 0.87
C LYS A 90 26.55 -9.26 1.65
N LEU A 91 25.71 -9.64 2.62
CA LEU A 91 24.91 -8.76 3.44
C LEU A 91 25.57 -8.58 4.81
N ARG A 92 25.65 -7.33 5.27
CA ARG A 92 26.06 -6.97 6.63
C ARG A 92 24.90 -6.36 7.38
N GLU A 93 24.90 -6.54 8.69
CA GLU A 93 23.96 -5.85 9.57
C GLU A 93 24.01 -4.33 9.35
N GLY A 94 22.84 -3.69 9.33
CA GLY A 94 22.70 -2.26 9.07
C GLY A 94 22.65 -1.86 7.60
N MET A 95 22.85 -2.78 6.64
CA MET A 95 22.70 -2.46 5.22
C MET A 95 21.22 -2.28 4.82
N PRO A 96 20.88 -1.30 3.95
CA PRO A 96 19.52 -1.14 3.44
C PRO A 96 19.17 -2.30 2.50
N ILE A 97 18.03 -2.95 2.73
CA ILE A 97 17.55 -4.11 1.96
C ILE A 97 16.16 -3.95 1.37
N GLY A 98 15.45 -2.91 1.78
CA GLY A 98 14.11 -2.65 1.29
C GLY A 98 13.52 -1.38 1.84
N ALA A 99 12.31 -1.08 1.42
CA ALA A 99 11.54 0.05 1.92
C ALA A 99 10.07 -0.32 2.05
N HIS A 100 9.37 0.29 3.01
CA HIS A 100 7.95 0.08 3.19
C HIS A 100 7.23 1.37 3.59
N VAL A 101 5.94 1.42 3.27
CA VAL A 101 5.02 2.49 3.67
C VAL A 101 3.82 1.88 4.35
N THR A 102 3.42 2.43 5.48
CA THR A 102 2.17 2.07 6.16
C THR A 102 1.15 3.18 5.96
N LEU A 103 0.07 2.86 5.28
CA LEU A 103 -1.05 3.75 5.02
C LEU A 103 -2.20 3.44 5.98
N ARG A 104 -2.80 4.49 6.55
CA ARG A 104 -3.95 4.39 7.46
C ARG A 104 -5.02 5.43 7.12
N GLY A 105 -6.24 5.20 7.59
CA GLY A 105 -7.35 6.14 7.42
C GLY A 105 -7.68 6.40 5.95
N ASN A 106 -7.93 7.65 5.58
CA ASN A 106 -8.35 8.01 4.22
C ASN A 106 -7.32 7.66 3.14
N ARG A 107 -6.03 7.79 3.45
CA ARG A 107 -4.95 7.43 2.50
C ARG A 107 -4.95 5.94 2.14
N ALA A 108 -5.25 5.06 3.10
CA ALA A 108 -5.37 3.63 2.83
C ALA A 108 -6.53 3.34 1.87
N TRP A 109 -7.68 4.00 2.07
CA TRP A 109 -8.85 3.83 1.21
C TRP A 109 -8.64 4.38 -0.20
N GLU A 110 -7.99 5.54 -0.34
CA GLU A 110 -7.63 6.11 -1.64
C GLU A 110 -6.64 5.22 -2.40
N PHE A 111 -5.63 4.70 -1.71
CA PHE A 111 -4.67 3.78 -2.30
C PHE A 111 -5.37 2.50 -2.77
N LEU A 112 -6.24 1.91 -1.96
CA LEU A 112 -6.99 0.71 -2.33
C LEU A 112 -7.92 0.94 -3.51
N ASP A 113 -8.58 2.08 -3.58
CA ASP A 113 -9.42 2.44 -4.72
C ASP A 113 -8.62 2.48 -6.03
N ARG A 114 -7.45 3.12 -6.03
CA ARG A 114 -6.53 3.14 -7.18
C ARG A 114 -5.98 1.75 -7.50
N LEU A 115 -5.61 0.99 -6.50
CA LEU A 115 -5.10 -0.37 -6.67
C LEU A 115 -6.13 -1.27 -7.37
N ILE A 116 -7.36 -1.30 -6.88
CA ILE A 116 -8.42 -2.18 -7.39
C ILE A 116 -8.89 -1.73 -8.78
N ASN A 117 -9.11 -0.44 -8.98
CA ASN A 117 -9.75 0.06 -10.20
C ASN A 117 -8.78 0.43 -11.31
N LEU A 118 -7.53 0.78 -10.99
CA LEU A 118 -6.54 1.23 -11.97
C LEU A 118 -5.37 0.26 -12.13
N ALA A 119 -4.75 -0.19 -11.03
CA ALA A 119 -3.54 -0.98 -11.11
C ALA A 119 -3.82 -2.46 -11.44
N LEU A 120 -4.74 -3.13 -10.75
CA LEU A 120 -5.04 -4.54 -10.99
C LEU A 120 -5.48 -4.84 -12.43
N PRO A 121 -6.35 -4.04 -13.10
CA PRO A 121 -6.73 -4.29 -14.49
C PRO A 121 -5.58 -4.13 -15.49
N ARG A 122 -4.50 -3.44 -15.12
CA ARG A 122 -3.32 -3.23 -15.98
C ARG A 122 -2.29 -4.34 -15.89
N ILE A 123 -2.43 -5.24 -14.92
CA ILE A 123 -1.52 -6.39 -14.79
C ILE A 123 -1.77 -7.34 -15.96
N ARG A 124 -0.70 -7.70 -16.67
CA ARG A 124 -0.76 -8.69 -17.74
C ARG A 124 -1.16 -10.05 -17.17
N ASP A 125 -2.04 -10.75 -17.89
CA ASP A 125 -2.51 -12.10 -17.51
C ASP A 125 -3.10 -12.19 -16.08
N PHE A 126 -3.73 -11.12 -15.61
CA PHE A 126 -4.36 -11.11 -14.29
C PHE A 126 -5.53 -12.11 -14.24
N ARG A 127 -5.39 -13.13 -13.39
CA ARG A 127 -6.37 -14.21 -13.20
C ARG A 127 -7.21 -14.06 -11.92
N GLY A 128 -7.19 -12.90 -11.30
CA GLY A 128 -7.86 -12.66 -10.03
C GLY A 128 -6.92 -12.84 -8.82
N LEU A 129 -7.45 -12.54 -7.65
CA LEU A 129 -6.76 -12.68 -6.37
C LEU A 129 -7.19 -14.01 -5.72
N SER A 130 -6.24 -14.74 -5.12
CA SER A 130 -6.51 -16.03 -4.47
C SER A 130 -6.99 -15.82 -3.04
N ASP A 131 -7.98 -16.59 -2.61
CA ASP A 131 -8.44 -16.66 -1.21
C ASP A 131 -7.41 -17.28 -0.26
N ARG A 132 -6.49 -18.08 -0.78
CA ARG A 132 -5.42 -18.75 -0.01
C ARG A 132 -4.35 -17.79 0.53
N GLN A 133 -4.40 -16.53 0.15
CA GLN A 133 -3.45 -15.50 0.57
C GLN A 133 -3.83 -14.84 1.92
N PHE A 134 -4.92 -15.29 2.54
CA PHE A 134 -5.25 -14.92 3.91
C PHE A 134 -4.44 -15.76 4.91
N ASP A 135 -3.90 -15.11 5.95
CA ASP A 135 -3.07 -15.75 6.99
C ASP A 135 -3.88 -16.35 8.16
N GLY A 136 -5.22 -16.31 8.10
CA GLY A 136 -6.10 -16.73 9.19
C GLY A 136 -6.29 -15.70 10.31
N ASN A 137 -5.50 -14.63 10.33
CA ASN A 137 -5.59 -13.53 11.31
C ASN A 137 -6.20 -12.25 10.72
N GLY A 138 -6.84 -12.35 9.54
CA GLY A 138 -7.44 -11.22 8.84
C GLY A 138 -6.46 -10.37 8.03
N ASN A 139 -5.23 -10.84 7.79
CA ASN A 139 -4.31 -10.17 6.89
C ASN A 139 -4.35 -10.84 5.51
N TYR A 140 -4.33 -10.01 4.48
CA TYR A 140 -4.26 -10.43 3.09
C TYR A 140 -2.97 -9.90 2.46
N THR A 141 -2.19 -10.78 1.82
CA THR A 141 -0.90 -10.41 1.21
C THR A 141 -0.84 -10.89 -0.22
N PHE A 142 -0.51 -10.03 -1.16
CA PHE A 142 -0.24 -10.39 -2.54
C PHE A 142 0.94 -9.60 -3.10
N GLY A 143 1.57 -10.12 -4.15
CA GLY A 143 2.71 -9.49 -4.81
C GLY A 143 2.34 -8.95 -6.18
N ILE A 144 2.93 -7.82 -6.53
CA ILE A 144 2.90 -7.23 -7.88
C ILE A 144 4.34 -7.27 -8.40
N THR A 145 4.55 -7.87 -9.56
CA THR A 145 5.87 -8.05 -10.16
C THR A 145 6.37 -6.80 -10.87
N GLU A 146 5.46 -6.01 -11.44
CA GLU A 146 5.80 -4.84 -12.24
C GLU A 146 5.28 -3.55 -11.58
N GLN A 147 6.18 -2.62 -11.30
CA GLN A 147 5.81 -1.31 -10.76
C GLN A 147 5.13 -0.40 -11.80
N SER A 148 5.33 -0.68 -13.09
CA SER A 148 4.75 0.07 -14.22
C SER A 148 3.21 0.00 -14.31
N VAL A 149 2.57 -0.90 -13.55
CA VAL A 149 1.10 -0.97 -13.46
C VAL A 149 0.49 0.25 -12.77
N PHE A 150 1.27 0.93 -11.95
CA PHE A 150 0.87 2.20 -11.34
C PHE A 150 1.11 3.35 -12.31
N HIS A 151 0.07 4.15 -12.57
CA HIS A 151 0.13 5.26 -13.52
C HIS A 151 0.97 6.44 -13.05
N GLU A 152 1.28 6.49 -11.76
CA GLU A 152 2.12 7.51 -11.14
C GLU A 152 3.61 7.34 -11.46
N ILE A 153 3.99 6.17 -11.98
CA ILE A 153 5.38 5.87 -12.34
C ILE A 153 5.58 6.14 -13.83
N ASN A 154 6.50 7.05 -14.15
CA ASN A 154 6.96 7.24 -15.51
C ASN A 154 7.92 6.12 -15.89
N GLN A 155 7.60 5.39 -16.96
CA GLN A 155 8.40 4.27 -17.45
C GLN A 155 9.83 4.68 -17.87
N ASP A 156 10.02 5.93 -18.25
CA ASP A 156 11.32 6.47 -18.66
C ASP A 156 12.31 6.67 -17.50
N ASN A 157 11.85 6.64 -16.26
CA ASN A 157 12.66 6.86 -15.05
C ASN A 157 12.84 5.59 -14.20
N ILE A 158 12.49 4.43 -14.72
CA ILE A 158 12.71 3.14 -14.04
C ILE A 158 14.19 2.79 -14.15
N SER A 159 14.88 2.75 -13.02
CA SER A 159 16.31 2.40 -12.90
C SER A 159 16.48 0.92 -12.62
#